data_0e21450f4bfb40c596b871f8ddff5ea0
#
_entry.id   0e21450f4bfb40c596b871f8ddff5ea0
#
_cell.length_a   1.000
_cell.length_b   1.000
_cell.length_c   1.000
_cell.angle_alpha   90.00
_cell.angle_beta   90.00
_cell.angle_gamma   90.00
#
_symmetry.space_group_name_H-M   'P 1'
#
loop_
_entity.id
_entity.type
_entity.pdbx_description
1 polymer ?
#
loop_
_entity_poly.entity_id
_entity_poly.type
_entity_poly.pdbx_seq_one_letter_code
_entity_poly.pdbx_strand_id
1 'polypeptide(L)'
;MNGRREFHFVFGLRPQREPFHLVHWLALESCRRTQAPDAIHLHCRHVPWGPWWDRIAPHLAVHRVGAAPPGFDPSRYAQSVEGRLVAERGYDYAHEADFLRLEILRDGGGAYADIDTLFVARYPDAWFSHDCVLGEEPPIAGPDGVLKPSLCNAVILARPGSRFLARWLDEARLSFDGTWSRHSCAAAARLWCEAPGELHVLPGRAFYRHGPNRAGLAALFEQRDDRLAGVASLHLWAHLWWDERRIDFTRFHAGLVTPEWIARGEATVAAVARPYLG
;
A
#
# COMPACT_ATOMS: atom_id res chain seq x y z
N MET A 1 13.58 12.85 -20.48
CA MET A 1 12.16 13.24 -20.31
C MET A 1 11.82 12.93 -18.86
N ASN A 2 11.59 13.96 -18.03
CA ASN A 2 11.12 13.72 -16.67
C ASN A 2 9.75 13.06 -16.75
N GLY A 3 9.64 11.82 -16.27
CA GLY A 3 8.35 11.14 -16.18
C GLY A 3 7.39 11.97 -15.33
N ARG A 4 6.11 11.98 -15.70
CA ARG A 4 5.07 12.64 -14.91
C ARG A 4 5.06 12.04 -13.51
N ARG A 5 4.91 12.90 -12.51
CA ARG A 5 4.76 12.49 -11.10
C ARG A 5 3.30 12.20 -10.81
N GLU A 6 2.81 11.10 -11.33
CA GLU A 6 1.44 10.65 -11.12
C GLU A 6 1.40 9.63 -9.98
N PHE A 7 0.44 9.78 -9.08
CA PHE A 7 0.24 8.87 -7.95
C PHE A 7 -1.10 8.17 -8.08
N HIS A 8 -1.09 6.86 -7.88
CA HIS A 8 -2.24 5.98 -8.03
C HIS A 8 -2.58 5.34 -6.70
N PHE A 9 -3.88 5.33 -6.37
CA PHE A 9 -4.45 4.67 -5.20
C PHE A 9 -5.63 3.81 -5.65
N VAL A 10 -5.85 2.71 -4.95
CA VAL A 10 -7.02 1.85 -5.15
C VAL A 10 -7.85 1.88 -3.86
N PHE A 11 -9.15 2.18 -4.01
CA PHE A 11 -10.11 2.12 -2.91
C PHE A 11 -11.52 1.89 -3.44
N GLY A 12 -12.43 1.33 -2.62
CA GLY A 12 -13.83 1.15 -3.01
C GLY A 12 -14.05 0.04 -4.06
N LEU A 13 -13.23 -1.02 -4.06
CA LEU A 13 -13.50 -2.25 -4.83
C LEU A 13 -14.75 -2.97 -4.29
N ARG A 14 -15.15 -2.67 -3.05
CA ARG A 14 -16.40 -3.08 -2.41
C ARG A 14 -17.26 -1.86 -2.07
N PRO A 15 -18.59 -2.05 -1.93
CA PRO A 15 -19.45 -1.01 -1.40
C PRO A 15 -18.96 -0.57 -0.02
N GLN A 16 -18.85 0.74 0.17
CA GLN A 16 -18.49 1.35 1.44
C GLN A 16 -19.64 1.17 2.44
N ARG A 17 -19.30 0.78 3.67
CA ARG A 17 -20.27 0.60 4.77
C ARG A 17 -20.25 1.76 5.74
N GLU A 18 -19.16 2.49 5.82
CA GLU A 18 -18.90 3.62 6.69
C GLU A 18 -18.37 4.80 5.87
N PRO A 19 -18.49 6.06 6.33
CA PRO A 19 -17.91 7.21 5.66
C PRO A 19 -16.42 7.03 5.39
N PHE A 20 -15.93 7.60 4.27
CA PHE A 20 -14.50 7.62 3.94
C PHE A 20 -13.70 8.15 5.13
N HIS A 21 -12.76 7.34 5.61
CA HIS A 21 -12.16 7.57 6.91
C HIS A 21 -11.03 8.60 6.84
N LEU A 22 -10.78 9.27 7.98
CA LEU A 22 -9.68 10.23 8.14
C LEU A 22 -8.31 9.64 7.73
N VAL A 23 -8.03 8.38 8.01
CA VAL A 23 -6.78 7.70 7.61
C VAL A 23 -6.60 7.73 6.09
N HIS A 24 -7.63 7.42 5.33
CA HIS A 24 -7.57 7.43 3.87
C HIS A 24 -7.42 8.84 3.31
N TRP A 25 -8.10 9.81 3.95
CA TRP A 25 -7.93 11.22 3.61
C TRP A 25 -6.50 11.68 3.86
N LEU A 26 -5.89 11.30 5.00
CA LEU A 26 -4.50 11.62 5.34
C LEU A 26 -3.51 11.05 4.32
N ALA A 27 -3.73 9.84 3.82
CA ALA A 27 -2.90 9.26 2.77
C ALA A 27 -2.90 10.13 1.51
N LEU A 28 -4.08 10.52 1.02
CA LEU A 28 -4.23 11.35 -0.17
C LEU A 28 -3.75 12.79 0.05
N GLU A 29 -4.10 13.41 1.19
CA GLU A 29 -3.71 14.79 1.49
C GLU A 29 -2.21 14.91 1.74
N SER A 30 -1.60 13.96 2.46
CA SER A 30 -0.14 13.94 2.62
C SER A 30 0.58 13.73 1.29
N CYS A 31 0.06 12.85 0.40
CA CYS A 31 0.55 12.72 -0.96
C CYS A 31 0.49 14.07 -1.69
N ARG A 32 -0.67 14.70 -1.73
CA ARG A 32 -0.90 15.97 -2.42
C ARG A 32 0.08 17.07 -1.97
N ARG A 33 0.24 17.23 -0.64
CA ARG A 33 1.06 18.31 -0.08
C ARG A 33 2.56 18.00 -0.09
N THR A 34 2.95 16.75 0.10
CA THR A 34 4.36 16.34 0.22
C THR A 34 4.98 16.04 -1.12
N GLN A 35 4.25 15.36 -2.01
CA GLN A 35 4.76 14.96 -3.30
C GLN A 35 4.60 16.02 -4.37
N ALA A 36 3.66 16.98 -4.21
CA ALA A 36 3.27 17.96 -5.21
C ALA A 36 3.16 17.28 -6.61
N PRO A 37 2.27 16.27 -6.75
CA PRO A 37 2.18 15.48 -7.96
C PRO A 37 1.49 16.25 -9.09
N ASP A 38 1.75 15.83 -10.34
CA ASP A 38 1.02 16.33 -11.51
C ASP A 38 -0.44 15.90 -11.49
N ALA A 39 -0.72 14.67 -10.96
CA ALA A 39 -2.05 14.16 -10.74
C ALA A 39 -2.06 13.10 -9.61
N ILE A 40 -3.21 13.00 -8.92
CA ILE A 40 -3.53 11.90 -8.02
C ILE A 40 -4.74 11.17 -8.58
N HIS A 41 -4.58 9.90 -8.87
CA HIS A 41 -5.59 9.02 -9.45
C HIS A 41 -6.15 8.10 -8.37
N LEU A 42 -7.46 8.11 -8.21
CA LEU A 42 -8.16 7.12 -7.39
C LEU A 42 -8.92 6.15 -8.28
N HIS A 43 -8.57 4.88 -8.22
CA HIS A 43 -9.22 3.80 -8.94
C HIS A 43 -10.24 3.12 -8.03
N CYS A 44 -11.53 3.15 -8.40
CA CYS A 44 -12.61 2.61 -7.56
C CYS A 44 -13.75 2.01 -8.40
N ARG A 45 -14.37 0.97 -7.87
CA ARG A 45 -15.64 0.43 -8.40
C ARG A 45 -16.83 1.19 -7.83
N HIS A 46 -16.76 1.50 -6.55
CA HIS A 46 -17.74 2.29 -5.82
C HIS A 46 -17.09 3.61 -5.40
N VAL A 47 -17.65 4.74 -5.87
CA VAL A 47 -17.15 6.05 -5.47
C VAL A 47 -17.34 6.23 -3.98
N PRO A 48 -16.29 6.63 -3.24
CA PRO A 48 -16.42 6.89 -1.82
C PRO A 48 -17.39 8.02 -1.50
N TRP A 49 -17.82 8.10 -0.24
CA TRP A 49 -18.71 9.13 0.27
C TRP A 49 -18.33 9.50 1.71
N GLY A 50 -18.73 10.68 2.14
CA GLY A 50 -18.53 11.18 3.50
C GLY A 50 -17.66 12.43 3.57
N PRO A 51 -17.60 13.11 4.75
CA PRO A 51 -17.00 14.43 4.89
C PRO A 51 -15.53 14.50 4.47
N TRP A 52 -14.74 13.48 4.74
CA TRP A 52 -13.34 13.43 4.35
C TRP A 52 -13.16 13.18 2.86
N TRP A 53 -14.08 12.44 2.24
CA TRP A 53 -14.13 12.29 0.79
C TRP A 53 -14.44 13.62 0.10
N ASP A 54 -15.47 14.31 0.56
CA ASP A 54 -15.91 15.58 -0.04
C ASP A 54 -14.80 16.64 -0.02
N ARG A 55 -13.91 16.59 0.97
CA ARG A 55 -12.75 17.49 1.07
C ARG A 55 -11.64 17.16 0.06
N ILE A 56 -11.40 15.89 -0.24
CA ILE A 56 -10.27 15.48 -1.08
C ILE A 56 -10.65 15.24 -2.55
N ALA A 57 -11.88 14.84 -2.82
CA ALA A 57 -12.37 14.50 -4.16
C ALA A 57 -12.10 15.58 -5.22
N PRO A 58 -12.20 16.89 -4.95
CA PRO A 58 -11.89 17.94 -5.93
C PRO A 58 -10.43 17.93 -6.42
N HIS A 59 -9.53 17.26 -5.72
CA HIS A 59 -8.10 17.18 -6.03
C HIS A 59 -7.71 15.86 -6.71
N LEU A 60 -8.67 14.99 -7.02
CA LEU A 60 -8.44 13.64 -7.53
C LEU A 60 -8.98 13.46 -8.95
N ALA A 61 -8.24 12.74 -9.77
CA ALA A 61 -8.76 12.11 -10.97
C ALA A 61 -9.37 10.74 -10.61
N VAL A 62 -10.70 10.64 -10.58
CA VAL A 62 -11.40 9.41 -10.17
C VAL A 62 -11.66 8.53 -11.39
N HIS A 63 -11.15 7.31 -11.35
CA HIS A 63 -11.28 6.30 -12.40
C HIS A 63 -12.19 5.16 -11.94
N ARG A 64 -13.23 4.88 -12.73
CA ARG A 64 -14.12 3.74 -12.46
C ARG A 64 -13.50 2.47 -13.02
N VAL A 65 -13.28 1.50 -12.13
CA VAL A 65 -12.81 0.17 -12.52
C VAL A 65 -13.99 -0.78 -12.69
N GLY A 66 -13.88 -1.66 -13.69
CA GLY A 66 -14.89 -2.67 -14.00
C GLY A 66 -14.84 -3.89 -13.10
N ALA A 67 -15.02 -5.06 -13.69
CA ALA A 67 -14.81 -6.35 -13.04
C ALA A 67 -13.34 -6.54 -12.64
N ALA A 68 -13.08 -7.54 -11.81
CA ALA A 68 -11.72 -7.91 -11.41
C ALA A 68 -10.81 -8.11 -12.63
N PRO A 69 -9.51 -7.76 -12.53
CA PRO A 69 -8.57 -7.88 -13.64
C PRO A 69 -8.46 -9.30 -14.18
N PRO A 70 -8.15 -9.46 -15.48
CA PRO A 70 -7.85 -10.77 -16.03
C PRO A 70 -6.72 -11.47 -15.28
N GLY A 71 -6.92 -12.73 -14.95
CA GLY A 71 -5.97 -13.53 -14.16
C GLY A 71 -6.25 -13.55 -12.65
N PHE A 72 -7.06 -12.63 -12.13
CA PHE A 72 -7.62 -12.77 -10.80
C PHE A 72 -8.80 -13.76 -10.84
N ASP A 73 -8.61 -14.92 -10.22
CA ASP A 73 -9.61 -15.99 -10.17
C ASP A 73 -9.99 -16.29 -8.71
N PRO A 74 -11.14 -15.79 -8.22
CA PRO A 74 -11.59 -15.99 -6.85
C PRO A 74 -11.79 -17.47 -6.47
N SER A 75 -12.01 -18.37 -7.44
CA SER A 75 -12.19 -19.80 -7.16
C SER A 75 -10.93 -20.45 -6.58
N ARG A 76 -9.76 -19.86 -6.85
CA ARG A 76 -8.47 -20.34 -6.33
C ARG A 76 -8.33 -20.23 -4.82
N TYR A 77 -9.12 -19.40 -4.14
CA TYR A 77 -9.13 -19.36 -2.67
C TYR A 77 -9.44 -20.71 -2.02
N ALA A 78 -10.13 -21.58 -2.70
CA ALA A 78 -10.43 -22.93 -2.21
C ALA A 78 -9.20 -23.87 -2.23
N GLN A 79 -8.13 -23.51 -2.94
CA GLN A 79 -6.97 -24.39 -3.17
C GLN A 79 -6.01 -24.48 -1.97
N SER A 80 -6.04 -23.49 -1.07
CA SER A 80 -5.19 -23.48 0.12
C SER A 80 -5.99 -23.19 1.38
N VAL A 81 -5.46 -23.61 2.54
CA VAL A 81 -6.06 -23.34 3.85
C VAL A 81 -6.04 -21.84 4.12
N GLU A 82 -4.90 -21.18 3.88
CA GLU A 82 -4.76 -19.73 4.06
C GLU A 82 -5.70 -18.96 3.15
N GLY A 83 -5.82 -19.36 1.88
CA GLY A 83 -6.75 -18.72 0.94
C GLY A 83 -8.19 -18.79 1.41
N ARG A 84 -8.64 -19.94 1.92
CA ARG A 84 -10.00 -20.04 2.50
C ARG A 84 -10.20 -19.08 3.67
N LEU A 85 -9.22 -18.97 4.59
CA LEU A 85 -9.27 -18.03 5.71
C LEU A 85 -9.30 -16.58 5.23
N VAL A 86 -8.54 -16.22 4.20
CA VAL A 86 -8.56 -14.88 3.60
C VAL A 86 -9.94 -14.57 3.03
N ALA A 87 -10.55 -15.51 2.32
CA ALA A 87 -11.90 -15.34 1.78
C ALA A 87 -12.96 -15.21 2.88
N GLU A 88 -12.89 -16.06 3.91
CA GLU A 88 -13.80 -16.02 5.07
C GLU A 88 -13.72 -14.70 5.84
N ARG A 89 -12.51 -14.16 6.00
CA ARG A 89 -12.27 -12.83 6.59
C ARG A 89 -12.66 -11.68 5.66
N GLY A 90 -12.92 -11.98 4.40
CA GLY A 90 -13.31 -11.01 3.42
C GLY A 90 -12.18 -10.09 2.97
N TYR A 91 -10.97 -10.59 2.82
CA TYR A 91 -9.79 -9.84 2.34
C TYR A 91 -9.54 -9.98 0.82
N ASP A 92 -10.41 -10.65 0.09
CA ASP A 92 -10.32 -10.86 -1.36
C ASP A 92 -10.14 -9.57 -2.17
N TYR A 93 -10.70 -8.44 -1.72
CA TYR A 93 -10.48 -7.14 -2.36
C TYR A 93 -9.02 -6.69 -2.35
N ALA A 94 -8.22 -7.12 -1.36
CA ALA A 94 -6.80 -6.80 -1.30
C ALA A 94 -6.06 -7.50 -2.44
N HIS A 95 -6.38 -8.77 -2.69
CA HIS A 95 -5.80 -9.50 -3.81
C HIS A 95 -6.22 -8.93 -5.17
N GLU A 96 -7.48 -8.51 -5.32
CA GLU A 96 -7.89 -7.78 -6.53
C GLU A 96 -7.06 -6.51 -6.72
N ALA A 97 -6.82 -5.76 -5.63
CA ALA A 97 -5.96 -4.58 -5.67
C ALA A 97 -4.50 -4.92 -6.02
N ASP A 98 -3.99 -6.10 -5.62
CA ASP A 98 -2.65 -6.55 -5.99
C ASP A 98 -2.46 -6.69 -7.50
N PHE A 99 -3.45 -7.21 -8.22
CA PHE A 99 -3.41 -7.27 -9.68
C PHE A 99 -3.59 -5.89 -10.30
N LEU A 100 -4.57 -5.15 -9.81
CA LEU A 100 -4.95 -3.86 -10.40
C LEU A 100 -3.80 -2.84 -10.32
N ARG A 101 -3.06 -2.78 -9.18
CA ARG A 101 -1.90 -1.88 -9.03
C ARG A 101 -0.80 -2.18 -10.06
N LEU A 102 -0.57 -3.46 -10.38
CA LEU A 102 0.43 -3.86 -11.37
C LEU A 102 -0.01 -3.48 -12.79
N GLU A 103 -1.28 -3.68 -13.12
CA GLU A 103 -1.82 -3.30 -14.43
C GLU A 103 -1.79 -1.79 -14.64
N ILE A 104 -2.24 -1.00 -13.65
CA ILE A 104 -2.20 0.46 -13.69
C ILE A 104 -0.78 0.97 -13.95
N LEU A 105 0.19 0.49 -13.18
CA LEU A 105 1.57 0.97 -13.31
C LEU A 105 2.27 0.43 -14.56
N ARG A 106 1.97 -0.80 -15.01
CA ARG A 106 2.49 -1.32 -16.27
C ARG A 106 2.09 -0.42 -17.43
N ASP A 107 0.84 0.02 -17.47
CA ASP A 107 0.25 0.77 -18.58
C ASP A 107 0.56 2.27 -18.48
N GLY A 108 0.39 2.88 -17.31
CA GLY A 108 0.53 4.32 -17.09
C GLY A 108 1.86 4.75 -16.48
N GLY A 109 2.52 3.87 -15.75
CA GLY A 109 3.68 4.23 -14.91
C GLY A 109 3.28 5.06 -13.70
N GLY A 110 4.25 5.77 -13.11
CA GLY A 110 4.04 6.60 -11.92
C GLY A 110 4.35 5.88 -10.62
N ALA A 111 3.68 6.26 -9.55
CA ALA A 111 3.79 5.65 -8.23
C ALA A 111 2.43 5.15 -7.75
N TYR A 112 2.34 3.91 -7.34
CA TYR A 112 1.22 3.37 -6.58
C TYR A 112 1.53 3.48 -5.08
N ALA A 113 0.51 3.77 -4.28
CA ALA A 113 0.59 3.64 -2.83
C ALA A 113 -0.73 3.09 -2.27
N ASP A 114 -0.64 2.24 -1.25
CA ASP A 114 -1.82 1.81 -0.50
C ASP A 114 -2.47 2.99 0.21
N ILE A 115 -3.79 2.97 0.33
CA ILE A 115 -4.61 4.08 0.86
C ILE A 115 -4.41 4.33 2.38
N ASP A 116 -3.52 3.60 3.01
CA ASP A 116 -3.04 3.79 4.38
C ASP A 116 -1.53 4.13 4.42
N THR A 117 -1.00 4.74 3.37
CA THR A 117 0.36 5.26 3.29
C THR A 117 0.39 6.74 3.66
N LEU A 118 1.12 7.12 4.71
CA LEU A 118 1.32 8.51 5.13
C LEU A 118 2.65 9.03 4.60
N PHE A 119 2.63 10.04 3.72
CA PHE A 119 3.83 10.58 3.10
C PHE A 119 4.54 11.56 4.05
N VAL A 120 5.85 11.36 4.22
CA VAL A 120 6.71 12.11 5.16
C VAL A 120 7.62 13.08 4.41
N ALA A 121 8.20 12.63 3.29
CA ALA A 121 9.09 13.41 2.47
C ALA A 121 8.83 13.20 0.97
N ARG A 122 9.24 14.18 0.16
CA ARG A 122 9.14 14.08 -1.30
C ARG A 122 10.01 12.94 -1.80
N TYR A 123 9.46 12.07 -2.63
CA TYR A 123 10.19 11.01 -3.31
C TYR A 123 11.20 11.62 -4.28
N PRO A 124 12.47 11.21 -4.28
CA PRO A 124 13.47 11.69 -5.22
C PRO A 124 13.05 11.45 -6.69
N ASP A 125 13.27 12.42 -7.55
CA ASP A 125 12.94 12.30 -8.98
C ASP A 125 13.69 11.12 -9.64
N ALA A 126 14.87 10.79 -9.15
CA ALA A 126 15.64 9.64 -9.60
C ALA A 126 14.89 8.31 -9.46
N TRP A 127 14.01 8.17 -8.45
CA TRP A 127 13.24 6.93 -8.29
C TRP A 127 12.26 6.68 -9.45
N PHE A 128 11.72 7.74 -10.06
CA PHE A 128 10.83 7.65 -11.21
C PHE A 128 11.55 7.33 -12.53
N SER A 129 12.89 7.31 -12.54
CA SER A 129 13.68 6.97 -13.72
C SER A 129 14.03 5.48 -13.84
N HIS A 130 13.85 4.70 -12.77
CA HIS A 130 14.07 3.25 -12.79
C HIS A 130 12.95 2.51 -13.52
N ASP A 131 13.22 1.31 -14.00
CA ASP A 131 12.20 0.44 -14.60
C ASP A 131 11.10 0.15 -13.59
N CYS A 132 11.49 -0.31 -12.39
CA CYS A 132 10.62 -0.52 -11.24
C CYS A 132 11.39 -0.27 -9.94
N VAL A 133 10.70 0.24 -8.91
CA VAL A 133 11.25 0.47 -7.56
C VAL A 133 10.31 -0.15 -6.53
N LEU A 134 10.88 -0.93 -5.62
CA LEU A 134 10.20 -1.47 -4.43
C LEU A 134 11.02 -1.20 -3.16
N GLY A 135 10.38 -1.32 -2.02
CA GLY A 135 11.06 -1.31 -0.71
C GLY A 135 11.17 -2.72 -0.13
N GLU A 136 12.26 -2.97 0.58
CA GLU A 136 12.43 -4.20 1.37
C GLU A 136 11.43 -4.26 2.53
N GLU A 137 10.97 -5.47 2.82
CA GLU A 137 10.35 -5.84 4.09
C GLU A 137 11.29 -6.70 4.93
N PRO A 138 11.01 -6.88 6.24
CA PRO A 138 11.73 -7.86 7.03
C PRO A 138 11.67 -9.25 6.37
N PRO A 139 12.80 -9.99 6.34
CA PRO A 139 12.83 -11.31 5.75
C PRO A 139 11.80 -12.25 6.38
N ILE A 140 11.21 -13.12 5.57
CA ILE A 140 10.21 -14.09 6.01
C ILE A 140 10.87 -15.47 6.13
N ALA A 141 10.60 -16.18 7.23
CA ALA A 141 11.04 -17.56 7.38
C ALA A 141 10.23 -18.47 6.44
N GLY A 142 10.94 -19.18 5.55
CA GLY A 142 10.34 -20.22 4.72
C GLY A 142 9.95 -21.47 5.54
N PRO A 143 9.24 -22.42 4.93
CA PRO A 143 8.89 -23.71 5.59
C PRO A 143 10.12 -24.50 6.06
N ASP A 144 11.27 -24.25 5.45
CA ASP A 144 12.59 -24.82 5.76
C ASP A 144 13.31 -24.05 6.90
N GLY A 145 12.69 -23.04 7.48
CA GLY A 145 13.28 -22.15 8.49
C GLY A 145 14.31 -21.17 7.94
N VAL A 146 14.59 -21.17 6.64
CA VAL A 146 15.53 -20.25 6.01
C VAL A 146 14.86 -18.90 5.79
N LEU A 147 15.53 -17.83 6.20
CA LEU A 147 15.06 -16.45 5.96
C LEU A 147 15.19 -16.13 4.47
N LYS A 148 14.08 -15.74 3.85
CA LYS A 148 13.98 -15.33 2.45
C LYS A 148 13.75 -13.82 2.37
N PRO A 149 14.35 -13.13 1.39
CA PRO A 149 14.04 -11.72 1.14
C PRO A 149 12.55 -11.52 0.93
N SER A 150 12.02 -10.41 1.43
CA SER A 150 10.64 -9.98 1.18
C SER A 150 10.63 -8.56 0.65
N LEU A 151 9.74 -8.30 -0.29
CA LEU A 151 9.51 -6.99 -0.89
C LEU A 151 8.04 -6.63 -0.70
N CYS A 152 7.78 -5.41 -0.25
CA CYS A 152 6.41 -4.96 -0.06
C CYS A 152 5.85 -4.31 -1.33
N ASN A 153 4.60 -4.60 -1.62
CA ASN A 153 3.87 -4.04 -2.75
C ASN A 153 2.95 -2.86 -2.38
N ALA A 154 3.03 -2.39 -1.15
CA ALA A 154 2.23 -1.24 -0.70
C ALA A 154 2.68 0.09 -1.34
N VAL A 155 3.95 0.20 -1.73
CA VAL A 155 4.49 1.31 -2.53
C VAL A 155 5.31 0.76 -3.68
N ILE A 156 4.93 1.12 -4.89
CA ILE A 156 5.58 0.71 -6.14
C ILE A 156 5.78 1.95 -7.01
N LEU A 157 6.98 2.16 -7.55
CA LEU A 157 7.17 3.13 -8.62
C LEU A 157 7.58 2.38 -9.88
N ALA A 158 7.09 2.81 -11.04
CA ALA A 158 7.49 2.19 -12.29
C ALA A 158 7.37 3.15 -13.47
N ARG A 159 8.13 2.88 -14.51
CA ARG A 159 7.93 3.53 -15.81
C ARG A 159 6.82 2.82 -16.59
N PRO A 160 6.11 3.54 -17.47
CA PRO A 160 5.19 2.90 -18.39
C PRO A 160 5.88 1.79 -19.18
N GLY A 161 5.24 0.64 -19.32
CA GLY A 161 5.81 -0.52 -20.00
C GLY A 161 6.95 -1.21 -19.25
N SER A 162 7.03 -1.07 -17.90
CA SER A 162 8.03 -1.75 -17.08
C SER A 162 8.08 -3.25 -17.37
N ARG A 163 9.28 -3.76 -17.69
CA ARG A 163 9.49 -5.18 -17.95
C ARG A 163 9.37 -6.01 -16.69
N PHE A 164 9.84 -5.48 -15.56
CA PHE A 164 9.70 -6.15 -14.27
C PHE A 164 8.23 -6.32 -13.89
N LEU A 165 7.40 -5.25 -14.03
CA LEU A 165 5.96 -5.34 -13.74
C LEU A 165 5.23 -6.32 -14.67
N ALA A 166 5.59 -6.37 -15.95
CA ALA A 166 4.99 -7.33 -16.88
C ALA A 166 5.28 -8.78 -16.44
N ARG A 167 6.54 -9.10 -16.12
CA ARG A 167 6.93 -10.41 -15.59
C ARG A 167 6.24 -10.72 -14.25
N TRP A 168 6.16 -9.73 -13.36
CA TRP A 168 5.49 -9.92 -12.07
C TRP A 168 4.01 -10.20 -12.22
N LEU A 169 3.33 -9.47 -13.11
CA LEU A 169 1.90 -9.69 -13.39
C LEU A 169 1.64 -11.09 -13.96
N ASP A 170 2.48 -11.55 -14.88
CA ASP A 170 2.36 -12.90 -15.44
C ASP A 170 2.60 -13.97 -14.36
N GLU A 171 3.64 -13.80 -13.53
CA GLU A 171 3.92 -14.70 -12.42
C GLU A 171 2.81 -14.67 -11.36
N ALA A 172 2.25 -13.49 -11.07
CA ALA A 172 1.13 -13.35 -10.13
C ALA A 172 -0.11 -14.15 -10.62
N ARG A 173 -0.42 -14.07 -11.92
CA ARG A 173 -1.53 -14.83 -12.52
C ARG A 173 -1.33 -16.33 -12.42
N LEU A 174 -0.10 -16.80 -12.60
CA LEU A 174 0.24 -18.23 -12.53
C LEU A 174 0.25 -18.76 -11.11
N SER A 175 0.79 -17.99 -10.17
CA SER A 175 1.03 -18.42 -8.79
C SER A 175 -0.11 -18.12 -7.83
N PHE A 176 -1.14 -17.37 -8.24
CA PHE A 176 -2.27 -17.02 -7.39
C PHE A 176 -3.01 -18.27 -6.90
N ASP A 177 -3.12 -18.43 -5.59
CA ASP A 177 -3.82 -19.53 -4.92
C ASP A 177 -4.67 -19.06 -3.74
N GLY A 178 -4.84 -17.74 -3.61
CA GLY A 178 -5.57 -17.10 -2.52
C GLY A 178 -4.79 -16.93 -1.23
N THR A 179 -3.53 -17.38 -1.14
CA THR A 179 -2.65 -17.07 0.00
C THR A 179 -2.28 -15.58 0.00
N TRP A 180 -1.92 -15.04 1.18
CA TRP A 180 -1.75 -13.59 1.34
C TRP A 180 -0.68 -12.97 0.45
N SER A 181 0.49 -13.59 0.32
CA SER A 181 1.65 -12.96 -0.30
C SER A 181 2.26 -13.70 -1.50
N ARG A 182 1.79 -14.90 -1.83
CA ARG A 182 2.45 -15.76 -2.83
C ARG A 182 2.54 -15.12 -4.21
N HIS A 183 1.46 -14.52 -4.69
CA HIS A 183 1.36 -13.85 -5.99
C HIS A 183 1.91 -12.42 -5.97
N SER A 184 1.96 -11.79 -4.80
CA SER A 184 2.37 -10.41 -4.59
C SER A 184 3.83 -10.32 -4.09
N CYS A 185 4.05 -10.03 -2.82
CA CYS A 185 5.37 -9.79 -2.24
C CYS A 185 6.37 -10.95 -2.48
N ALA A 186 5.94 -12.20 -2.31
CA ALA A 186 6.82 -13.35 -2.50
C ALA A 186 7.18 -13.58 -3.98
N ALA A 187 6.25 -13.33 -4.91
CA ALA A 187 6.55 -13.39 -6.34
C ALA A 187 7.56 -12.31 -6.76
N ALA A 188 7.37 -11.07 -6.31
CA ALA A 188 8.31 -9.99 -6.59
C ALA A 188 9.71 -10.28 -6.06
N ALA A 189 9.82 -10.77 -4.82
CA ALA A 189 11.10 -11.13 -4.20
C ALA A 189 11.80 -12.27 -4.95
N ARG A 190 11.08 -13.28 -5.41
CA ARG A 190 11.63 -14.38 -6.22
C ARG A 190 12.17 -13.88 -7.55
N LEU A 191 11.39 -13.09 -8.29
CA LEU A 191 11.82 -12.50 -9.56
C LEU A 191 13.04 -11.59 -9.39
N TRP A 192 13.11 -10.84 -8.30
CA TRP A 192 14.28 -10.05 -7.98
C TRP A 192 15.52 -10.92 -7.72
N CYS A 193 15.40 -12.01 -6.97
CA CYS A 193 16.53 -12.94 -6.75
C CYS A 193 17.03 -13.56 -8.07
N GLU A 194 16.13 -13.82 -9.03
CA GLU A 194 16.48 -14.36 -10.34
C GLU A 194 17.21 -13.33 -11.23
N ALA A 195 16.80 -12.05 -11.16
CA ALA A 195 17.35 -10.97 -12.00
C ALA A 195 17.46 -9.64 -11.21
N PRO A 196 18.45 -9.52 -10.29
CA PRO A 196 18.56 -8.35 -9.40
C PRO A 196 18.71 -7.02 -10.12
N GLY A 197 19.26 -7.01 -11.35
CA GLY A 197 19.43 -5.79 -12.15
C GLY A 197 18.17 -5.21 -12.76
N GLU A 198 17.03 -5.90 -12.71
CA GLU A 198 15.78 -5.44 -13.29
C GLU A 198 14.93 -4.61 -12.31
N LEU A 199 15.25 -4.65 -11.02
CA LEU A 199 14.50 -3.98 -9.97
C LEU A 199 15.43 -3.11 -9.12
N HIS A 200 15.04 -1.86 -8.88
CA HIS A 200 15.72 -1.01 -7.91
C HIS A 200 15.05 -1.19 -6.53
N VAL A 201 15.78 -1.79 -5.59
CA VAL A 201 15.26 -2.06 -4.24
C VAL A 201 15.80 -1.03 -3.27
N LEU A 202 14.88 -0.36 -2.58
CA LEU A 202 15.18 0.60 -1.53
C LEU A 202 15.25 -0.08 -0.17
N PRO A 203 16.11 0.40 0.74
CA PRO A 203 16.09 -0.07 2.12
C PRO A 203 14.70 0.08 2.73
N GLY A 204 14.26 -0.90 3.51
CA GLY A 204 12.91 -0.94 4.09
C GLY A 204 12.51 0.32 4.86
N ARG A 205 13.48 1.00 5.48
CA ARG A 205 13.22 2.28 6.16
C ARG A 205 12.66 3.38 5.26
N ALA A 206 12.85 3.30 3.93
CA ALA A 206 12.34 4.32 3.02
C ALA A 206 10.80 4.41 3.05
N PHE A 207 10.12 3.25 3.13
CA PHE A 207 8.66 3.16 3.14
C PHE A 207 8.09 2.44 4.36
N TYR A 208 8.87 1.51 4.95
CA TYR A 208 8.43 0.54 5.95
C TYR A 208 9.30 0.60 7.20
N ARG A 209 9.57 1.82 7.69
CA ARG A 209 10.34 2.09 8.91
C ARG A 209 9.84 1.26 10.09
N HIS A 210 8.53 1.10 10.20
CA HIS A 210 7.85 0.32 11.22
C HIS A 210 7.18 -0.88 10.54
N GLY A 211 7.57 -2.10 10.92
CA GLY A 211 7.10 -3.33 10.29
C GLY A 211 5.70 -3.78 10.75
N PRO A 212 5.12 -4.80 10.09
CA PRO A 212 3.79 -5.36 10.39
C PRO A 212 3.85 -6.28 11.62
N ASN A 213 4.25 -5.75 12.78
CA ASN A 213 4.38 -6.49 14.02
C ASN A 213 4.09 -5.59 15.23
N ARG A 214 4.04 -6.20 16.44
CA ARG A 214 3.74 -5.49 17.70
C ARG A 214 4.60 -4.25 17.90
N ALA A 215 5.92 -4.36 17.72
CA ALA A 215 6.84 -3.25 17.93
C ALA A 215 6.63 -2.11 16.92
N GLY A 216 6.40 -2.47 15.64
CA GLY A 216 6.12 -1.50 14.59
C GLY A 216 4.80 -0.76 14.81
N LEU A 217 3.72 -1.46 15.17
CA LEU A 217 2.42 -0.82 15.44
C LEU A 217 2.46 0.03 16.72
N ALA A 218 3.15 -0.42 17.76
CA ALA A 218 3.35 0.39 18.97
C ALA A 218 4.15 1.68 18.65
N ALA A 219 5.19 1.58 17.82
CA ALA A 219 5.96 2.74 17.39
C ALA A 219 5.14 3.73 16.54
N LEU A 220 4.17 3.24 15.75
CA LEU A 220 3.28 4.08 14.95
C LEU A 220 2.23 4.79 15.81
N PHE A 221 1.51 4.06 16.67
CA PHE A 221 0.26 4.50 17.29
C PHE A 221 0.31 4.75 18.79
N GLU A 222 1.31 4.21 19.50
CA GLU A 222 1.39 4.28 20.97
C GLU A 222 2.65 5.02 21.44
N GLN A 223 3.68 5.10 20.60
CA GLN A 223 4.98 5.69 20.93
C GLN A 223 5.35 6.80 19.93
N ARG A 224 6.40 7.55 20.29
CA ARG A 224 7.02 8.53 19.41
C ARG A 224 8.34 8.01 18.86
N ASP A 225 8.48 7.96 17.53
CA ASP A 225 9.78 7.80 16.86
C ASP A 225 10.10 9.06 16.05
N ASP A 226 11.07 9.84 16.51
CA ASP A 226 11.54 11.04 15.82
C ASP A 226 12.64 10.76 14.78
N ARG A 227 13.11 9.51 14.67
CA ARG A 227 14.20 9.10 13.78
C ARG A 227 13.69 8.86 12.36
N LEU A 228 13.05 9.86 11.76
CA LEU A 228 12.47 9.78 10.42
C LEU A 228 13.44 10.19 9.30
N ALA A 229 14.73 10.38 9.59
CA ALA A 229 15.72 10.67 8.57
C ALA A 229 15.80 9.52 7.55
N GLY A 230 15.61 9.83 6.27
CA GLY A 230 15.59 8.85 5.17
C GLY A 230 14.28 8.07 5.05
N VAL A 231 13.24 8.42 5.80
CA VAL A 231 11.88 7.90 5.63
C VAL A 231 11.14 8.79 4.65
N ALA A 232 10.63 8.21 3.57
CA ALA A 232 9.86 8.92 2.56
C ALA A 232 8.34 8.78 2.79
N SER A 233 7.91 7.62 3.30
CA SER A 233 6.53 7.40 3.75
C SER A 233 6.47 6.37 4.87
N LEU A 234 5.33 6.32 5.57
CA LEU A 234 4.99 5.34 6.59
C LEU A 234 3.79 4.53 6.10
N HIS A 235 3.95 3.24 5.96
CA HIS A 235 2.83 2.32 5.76
C HIS A 235 2.20 1.97 7.11
N LEU A 236 0.89 2.13 7.22
CA LEU A 236 0.20 2.05 8.50
C LEU A 236 -0.33 0.65 8.82
N TRP A 237 -0.27 -0.30 7.88
CA TRP A 237 -0.67 -1.70 8.07
C TRP A 237 -2.13 -1.85 8.53
N ALA A 238 -3.05 -1.12 7.91
CA ALA A 238 -4.45 -1.00 8.35
C ALA A 238 -5.15 -2.36 8.54
N HIS A 239 -4.81 -3.36 7.73
CA HIS A 239 -5.37 -4.71 7.84
C HIS A 239 -5.11 -5.38 9.20
N LEU A 240 -4.13 -4.92 9.99
CA LEU A 240 -3.76 -5.48 11.30
C LEU A 240 -4.46 -4.80 12.48
N TRP A 241 -5.07 -3.62 12.28
CA TRP A 241 -5.59 -2.81 13.40
C TRP A 241 -6.88 -2.02 13.08
N TRP A 242 -7.49 -2.23 11.90
CA TRP A 242 -8.59 -1.38 11.43
C TRP A 242 -9.81 -1.37 12.36
N ASP A 243 -10.24 -2.52 12.79
CA ASP A 243 -11.36 -2.65 13.73
C ASP A 243 -11.00 -3.58 14.90
N GLU A 244 -11.81 -3.54 15.97
CA GLU A 244 -11.57 -4.33 17.18
C GLU A 244 -11.51 -5.85 16.92
N ARG A 245 -12.05 -6.33 15.82
CA ARG A 245 -12.00 -7.74 15.41
C ARG A 245 -10.72 -8.08 14.63
N ARG A 246 -9.96 -7.06 14.25
CA ARG A 246 -8.75 -7.15 13.43
C ARG A 246 -7.51 -6.63 14.15
N ILE A 247 -7.54 -6.56 15.48
CA ILE A 247 -6.38 -6.15 16.27
C ILE A 247 -5.49 -7.36 16.52
N ASP A 248 -4.37 -7.43 15.84
CA ASP A 248 -3.41 -8.52 16.02
C ASP A 248 -2.38 -8.22 17.11
N PHE A 249 -1.90 -6.96 17.19
CA PHE A 249 -0.72 -6.62 18.00
C PHE A 249 -0.88 -5.39 18.88
N THR A 250 -1.93 -4.61 18.72
CA THR A 250 -2.18 -3.36 19.43
C THR A 250 -3.63 -3.32 19.92
N ARG A 251 -3.94 -2.44 20.89
CA ARG A 251 -5.32 -2.10 21.25
C ARG A 251 -5.84 -0.89 20.48
N PHE A 252 -5.03 -0.34 19.60
CA PHE A 252 -5.38 0.79 18.79
C PHE A 252 -6.22 0.33 17.58
N HIS A 253 -7.26 1.06 17.23
CA HIS A 253 -8.11 0.80 16.08
C HIS A 253 -8.52 2.09 15.39
N ALA A 254 -9.04 2.01 14.17
CA ALA A 254 -9.35 3.16 13.33
C ALA A 254 -10.29 4.17 14.01
N GLY A 255 -11.27 3.71 14.79
CA GLY A 255 -12.17 4.57 15.53
C GLY A 255 -11.52 5.50 16.55
N LEU A 256 -10.26 5.25 16.92
CA LEU A 256 -9.47 6.15 17.78
C LEU A 256 -8.72 7.22 16.99
N VAL A 257 -8.62 7.09 15.65
CA VAL A 257 -7.97 8.10 14.79
C VAL A 257 -8.97 9.22 14.49
N THR A 258 -8.99 10.21 15.37
CA THR A 258 -9.81 11.42 15.22
C THR A 258 -8.95 12.65 15.00
N PRO A 259 -9.52 13.77 14.50
CA PRO A 259 -8.81 15.04 14.43
C PRO A 259 -8.23 15.47 15.78
N GLU A 260 -8.96 15.25 16.88
CA GLU A 260 -8.54 15.57 18.24
C GLU A 260 -7.35 14.70 18.69
N TRP A 261 -7.38 13.40 18.35
CA TRP A 261 -6.26 12.50 18.63
C TRP A 261 -5.00 12.94 17.88
N ILE A 262 -5.13 13.30 16.59
CA ILE A 262 -3.99 13.80 15.80
C ILE A 262 -3.47 15.13 16.34
N ALA A 263 -4.37 16.05 16.69
CA ALA A 263 -4.00 17.37 17.16
C ALA A 263 -3.22 17.32 18.51
N ARG A 264 -3.61 16.42 19.40
CA ARG A 264 -3.08 16.34 20.78
C ARG A 264 -2.16 15.14 21.00
N GLY A 265 -2.20 14.12 20.16
CA GLY A 265 -1.45 12.88 20.34
C GLY A 265 0.05 13.06 20.17
N GLU A 266 0.82 12.30 20.92
CA GLU A 266 2.29 12.30 20.87
C GLU A 266 2.84 11.14 20.03
N ALA A 267 2.01 10.20 19.59
CA ALA A 267 2.41 9.07 18.77
C ALA A 267 2.98 9.51 17.41
N THR A 268 3.81 8.67 16.81
CA THR A 268 4.47 8.96 15.51
C THR A 268 3.48 9.39 14.44
N VAL A 269 2.39 8.63 14.26
CA VAL A 269 1.36 8.93 13.25
C VAL A 269 0.69 10.27 13.55
N ALA A 270 0.33 10.55 14.81
CA ALA A 270 -0.30 11.81 15.17
C ALA A 270 0.60 13.01 14.86
N ALA A 271 1.88 12.90 15.20
CA ALA A 271 2.84 13.98 14.96
C ALA A 271 3.10 14.24 13.48
N VAL A 272 3.24 13.16 12.67
CA VAL A 272 3.45 13.27 11.22
C VAL A 272 2.18 13.76 10.50
N ALA A 273 1.01 13.35 10.95
CA ALA A 273 -0.27 13.71 10.36
C ALA A 273 -0.74 15.15 10.71
N ARG A 274 -0.33 15.68 11.86
CA ARG A 274 -0.78 16.97 12.40
C ARG A 274 -0.71 18.13 11.40
N PRO A 275 0.38 18.33 10.62
CA PRO A 275 0.47 19.42 9.65
C PRO A 275 -0.61 19.40 8.56
N TYR A 276 -1.23 18.25 8.32
CA TYR A 276 -2.23 18.09 7.26
C TYR A 276 -3.65 18.46 7.70
N LEU A 277 -3.95 18.53 9.00
CA LEU A 277 -5.29 18.86 9.50
C LEU A 277 -5.65 20.33 9.36
N GLY A 278 -4.67 21.23 9.17
CA GLY A 278 -4.85 22.67 9.07
C GLY A 278 -5.14 23.17 7.67
#